data_f8632897b3022ce7382ded79bc324b13
#
_entry.id   f8632897b3022ce7382ded79bc324b13
#
_cell.length_a   1.000
_cell.length_b   1.000
_cell.length_c   1.000
_cell.angle_alpha   90.00
_cell.angle_beta   90.00
_cell.angle_gamma   90.00
#
_symmetry.space_group_name_H-M   'P 1'
#
loop_
_entity.id
_entity.type
_entity.pdbx_description
1 polymer ?
#
loop_
_entity_poly.entity_id
_entity_poly.type
_entity_poly.pdbx_seq_one_letter_code
_entity_poly.pdbx_strand_id
1 'polypeptide(L)'
;MASRAKLSPVGETARTAPEAAGAYDAVGAHYLAYADGDHAGLFDFTGSYAYADREIWARLDAALIRLRTSGRHAIRILDAGCGPGTWLLRMVVRARDLGFTAIDARGFDISPEMIALAGERLDLANDPHIGVTFEVADLLDALDEEEDASYDLTLCLYGVLNHLSATERETAAEALTRVTDGDLFVTVRTVGSQPSIYVADLTEALAFRQDNEKDRLDIDLADGRHLGFSSHLFTSRELLALFPRCEATELAGLDLFHGRFAPHPSWNPAEVTNIAISESLDRLEHLCAHDPMLIDRAAHAFLHARTRASTG
;
A
#
# COMPACT_ATOMS: atom_id res chain seq x y z
N MET A 1 34.28 41.41 22.06
CA MET A 1 33.21 41.35 21.07
C MET A 1 33.39 40.09 20.22
N ALA A 2 32.69 39.03 20.57
CA ALA A 2 32.79 37.73 19.86
C ALA A 2 31.66 37.70 18.81
N SER A 3 32.06 37.57 17.53
CA SER A 3 31.19 37.46 16.39
C SER A 3 30.49 36.08 16.43
N ARG A 4 29.18 36.07 16.61
CA ARG A 4 28.34 34.88 16.42
C ARG A 4 28.25 34.60 14.92
N ALA A 5 28.87 33.51 14.47
CA ALA A 5 28.63 32.95 13.15
C ALA A 5 27.15 32.50 13.07
N LYS A 6 26.38 33.07 12.15
CA LYS A 6 25.07 32.59 11.77
C LYS A 6 25.27 31.25 11.03
N LEU A 7 24.78 30.17 11.63
CA LEU A 7 24.56 28.93 10.89
C LEU A 7 23.48 29.20 9.85
N SER A 8 23.81 29.00 8.59
CA SER A 8 22.84 28.95 7.49
C SER A 8 21.90 27.77 7.71
N PRO A 9 20.59 27.89 7.39
CA PRO A 9 19.68 26.77 7.47
C PRO A 9 20.19 25.64 6.57
N VAL A 10 20.20 24.44 7.12
CA VAL A 10 20.40 23.19 6.37
C VAL A 10 19.38 23.22 5.24
N GLY A 11 19.83 23.07 4.00
CA GLY A 11 18.97 23.13 2.83
C GLY A 11 17.80 22.17 2.99
N GLU A 12 16.61 22.67 2.71
CA GLU A 12 15.39 21.91 2.55
C GLU A 12 15.70 20.78 1.54
N THR A 13 15.80 19.55 2.00
CA THR A 13 15.90 18.38 1.10
C THR A 13 14.60 18.33 0.31
N ALA A 14 14.70 18.42 -1.01
CA ALA A 14 13.55 18.34 -1.89
C ALA A 14 12.77 17.04 -1.60
N ARG A 15 11.44 17.12 -1.43
CA ARG A 15 10.58 15.97 -1.21
C ARG A 15 10.64 15.02 -2.41
N THR A 16 10.64 13.72 -2.15
CA THR A 16 10.78 12.66 -3.18
C THR A 16 9.42 12.24 -3.77
N ALA A 17 8.33 12.45 -3.06
CA ALA A 17 6.99 12.07 -3.47
C ALA A 17 6.50 12.64 -4.82
N PRO A 18 6.80 13.89 -5.23
CA PRO A 18 6.37 14.43 -6.53
C PRO A 18 6.88 13.65 -7.76
N GLU A 19 8.03 13.00 -7.67
CA GLU A 19 8.55 12.16 -8.77
C GLU A 19 7.68 10.92 -8.98
N ALA A 20 7.20 10.31 -7.89
CA ALA A 20 6.31 9.16 -7.93
C ALA A 20 4.93 9.54 -8.50
N ALA A 21 4.39 10.71 -8.12
CA ALA A 21 3.12 11.19 -8.66
C ALA A 21 3.10 11.21 -10.19
N GLY A 22 4.14 11.77 -10.80
CA GLY A 22 4.25 11.82 -12.28
C GLY A 22 4.27 10.43 -12.93
N ALA A 23 4.83 9.42 -12.26
CA ALA A 23 4.81 8.05 -12.75
C ALA A 23 3.39 7.46 -12.68
N TYR A 24 2.67 7.65 -11.57
CA TYR A 24 1.30 7.17 -11.41
C TYR A 24 0.30 7.89 -12.33
N ASP A 25 0.44 9.20 -12.52
CA ASP A 25 -0.37 9.95 -13.47
C ASP A 25 -0.18 9.44 -14.92
N ALA A 26 1.03 9.02 -15.28
CA ALA A 26 1.32 8.47 -16.60
C ALA A 26 0.68 7.07 -16.81
N VAL A 27 0.43 6.32 -15.74
CA VAL A 27 -0.23 5.00 -15.82
C VAL A 27 -1.74 5.14 -15.91
N GLY A 28 -2.33 6.07 -15.18
CA GLY A 28 -3.76 6.35 -15.20
C GLY A 28 -4.63 5.10 -15.03
N ALA A 29 -5.65 4.98 -15.88
CA ALA A 29 -6.60 3.87 -15.84
C ALA A 29 -5.98 2.47 -16.06
N HIS A 30 -4.80 2.37 -16.67
CA HIS A 30 -4.08 1.08 -16.82
C HIS A 30 -3.68 0.49 -15.47
N TYR A 31 -3.50 1.34 -14.44
CA TYR A 31 -3.22 0.87 -13.10
C TYR A 31 -4.37 0.03 -12.52
N LEU A 32 -5.62 0.41 -12.76
CA LEU A 32 -6.78 -0.38 -12.31
C LEU A 32 -6.79 -1.77 -12.92
N ALA A 33 -6.59 -1.88 -14.23
CA ALA A 33 -6.53 -3.17 -14.92
C ALA A 33 -5.37 -4.04 -14.39
N TYR A 34 -4.24 -3.43 -14.08
CA TYR A 34 -3.08 -4.12 -13.52
C TYR A 34 -3.31 -4.57 -12.07
N ALA A 35 -3.82 -3.68 -11.23
CA ALA A 35 -3.99 -3.94 -9.80
C ALA A 35 -5.23 -4.79 -9.51
N ASP A 36 -6.36 -4.46 -10.12
CA ASP A 36 -7.66 -5.08 -9.81
C ASP A 36 -8.12 -6.12 -10.84
N GLY A 37 -7.50 -6.15 -12.04
CA GLY A 37 -7.91 -7.00 -13.16
C GLY A 37 -9.03 -6.38 -14.01
N ASP A 38 -9.18 -6.87 -15.25
CA ASP A 38 -10.05 -6.28 -16.28
C ASP A 38 -11.56 -6.34 -15.99
N HIS A 39 -12.01 -7.17 -15.05
CA HIS A 39 -13.43 -7.44 -14.79
C HIS A 39 -13.81 -7.34 -13.31
N ALA A 40 -13.03 -6.62 -12.55
CA ALA A 40 -13.12 -6.72 -11.11
C ALA A 40 -14.32 -5.99 -10.51
N GLY A 41 -15.24 -6.75 -9.98
CA GLY A 41 -15.95 -6.31 -8.78
C GLY A 41 -14.93 -6.08 -7.65
N LEU A 42 -15.30 -5.28 -6.66
CA LEU A 42 -14.41 -4.93 -5.55
C LEU A 42 -13.75 -6.14 -4.85
N PHE A 43 -14.33 -7.33 -4.94
CA PHE A 43 -13.91 -8.55 -4.23
C PHE A 43 -13.51 -9.70 -5.15
N ASP A 44 -13.22 -9.45 -6.42
CA ASP A 44 -12.89 -10.52 -7.37
C ASP A 44 -11.41 -10.97 -7.27
N PHE A 45 -10.51 -10.12 -6.83
CA PHE A 45 -9.09 -10.41 -6.64
C PHE A 45 -8.45 -11.14 -7.84
N THR A 46 -8.54 -10.54 -9.02
CA THR A 46 -8.06 -11.12 -10.28
C THR A 46 -6.84 -10.41 -10.86
N GLY A 47 -6.37 -9.34 -10.21
CA GLY A 47 -5.20 -8.57 -10.63
C GLY A 47 -3.87 -9.32 -10.49
N SER A 48 -2.80 -8.64 -10.84
CA SER A 48 -1.43 -9.20 -10.82
C SER A 48 -0.98 -9.65 -9.43
N TYR A 49 -1.58 -9.13 -8.38
CA TYR A 49 -1.31 -9.48 -6.97
C TYR A 49 -2.47 -10.21 -6.31
N ALA A 50 -3.24 -10.96 -7.08
CA ALA A 50 -4.46 -11.62 -6.60
C ALA A 50 -4.26 -12.46 -5.31
N TYR A 51 -3.12 -13.13 -5.14
CA TYR A 51 -2.81 -13.85 -3.90
C TYR A 51 -2.59 -12.87 -2.74
N ALA A 52 -1.70 -11.91 -2.90
CA ALA A 52 -1.44 -10.89 -1.87
C ALA A 52 -2.72 -10.16 -1.48
N ASP A 53 -3.56 -9.78 -2.46
CA ASP A 53 -4.83 -9.11 -2.23
C ASP A 53 -5.78 -9.94 -1.37
N ARG A 54 -5.92 -11.24 -1.65
CA ARG A 54 -6.75 -12.14 -0.82
C ARG A 54 -6.23 -12.24 0.61
N GLU A 55 -4.91 -12.34 0.77
CA GLU A 55 -4.28 -12.44 2.07
C GLU A 55 -4.40 -11.15 2.89
N ILE A 56 -4.17 -9.99 2.27
CA ILE A 56 -4.39 -8.68 2.90
C ILE A 56 -5.86 -8.54 3.28
N TRP A 57 -6.76 -8.83 2.33
CA TRP A 57 -8.20 -8.73 2.56
C TRP A 57 -8.68 -9.58 3.74
N ALA A 58 -8.20 -10.80 3.85
CA ALA A 58 -8.57 -11.68 4.97
C ALA A 58 -8.24 -11.05 6.34
N ARG A 59 -7.13 -10.31 6.46
CA ARG A 59 -6.74 -9.63 7.70
C ARG A 59 -7.59 -8.37 7.95
N LEU A 60 -7.86 -7.60 6.91
CA LEU A 60 -8.72 -6.42 6.99
C LEU A 60 -10.16 -6.79 7.37
N ASP A 61 -10.73 -7.81 6.73
CA ASP A 61 -12.06 -8.33 7.05
C ASP A 61 -12.14 -8.86 8.49
N ALA A 62 -11.11 -9.59 8.94
CA ALA A 62 -11.03 -10.04 10.32
C ALA A 62 -10.98 -8.88 11.32
N ALA A 63 -10.30 -7.77 10.99
CA ALA A 63 -10.27 -6.57 11.83
C ALA A 63 -11.65 -5.90 11.91
N LEU A 64 -12.34 -5.75 10.77
CA LEU A 64 -13.72 -5.24 10.74
C LEU A 64 -14.67 -6.10 11.57
N ILE A 65 -14.63 -7.43 11.38
CA ILE A 65 -15.46 -8.39 12.14
C ILE A 65 -15.17 -8.27 13.64
N ARG A 66 -13.91 -8.20 14.03
CA ARG A 66 -13.52 -8.05 15.44
C ARG A 66 -14.06 -6.75 16.04
N LEU A 67 -13.92 -5.61 15.36
CA LEU A 67 -14.45 -4.33 15.83
C LEU A 67 -15.98 -4.38 15.95
N ARG A 68 -16.67 -4.94 14.96
CA ARG A 68 -18.12 -5.07 14.98
C ARG A 68 -18.61 -6.00 16.11
N THR A 69 -17.95 -7.13 16.31
CA THR A 69 -18.29 -8.10 17.38
C THR A 69 -17.96 -7.59 18.77
N SER A 70 -17.02 -6.66 18.91
CA SER A 70 -16.77 -5.97 20.19
C SER A 70 -17.84 -4.93 20.56
N GLY A 71 -18.86 -4.74 19.71
CA GLY A 71 -19.96 -3.81 19.95
C GLY A 71 -19.77 -2.44 19.31
N ARG A 72 -18.73 -2.23 18.51
CA ARG A 72 -18.54 -0.97 17.77
C ARG A 72 -19.61 -0.84 16.67
N HIS A 73 -20.29 0.30 16.62
CA HIS A 73 -21.30 0.64 15.61
C HIS A 73 -20.85 1.76 14.67
N ALA A 74 -19.85 2.52 15.06
CA ALA A 74 -19.20 3.54 14.25
C ALA A 74 -17.75 3.14 14.01
N ILE A 75 -17.20 3.52 12.85
CA ILE A 75 -15.82 3.25 12.47
C ILE A 75 -15.24 4.40 11.66
N ARG A 76 -13.98 4.75 11.94
CA ARG A 76 -13.19 5.69 11.15
C ARG A 76 -12.02 4.96 10.50
N ILE A 77 -11.88 5.13 9.20
CA ILE A 77 -10.90 4.41 8.37
C ILE A 77 -10.06 5.41 7.59
N LEU A 78 -8.74 5.27 7.66
CA LEU A 78 -7.80 6.03 6.84
C LEU A 78 -7.12 5.10 5.83
N ASP A 79 -7.01 5.56 4.58
CA ASP A 79 -6.18 4.93 3.55
C ASP A 79 -5.16 5.94 3.03
N ALA A 80 -3.95 5.82 3.53
CA ALA A 80 -2.84 6.74 3.28
C ALA A 80 -2.06 6.30 2.04
N GLY A 81 -2.17 7.06 0.94
CA GLY A 81 -1.72 6.66 -0.39
C GLY A 81 -2.73 5.70 -1.03
N CYS A 82 -3.99 6.12 -1.08
CA CYS A 82 -5.13 5.26 -1.41
C CYS A 82 -5.20 4.86 -2.90
N GLY A 83 -4.37 5.45 -3.77
CA GLY A 83 -4.46 5.25 -5.20
C GLY A 83 -5.89 5.48 -5.74
N PRO A 84 -6.43 4.56 -6.57
CA PRO A 84 -7.78 4.67 -7.12
C PRO A 84 -8.89 4.29 -6.11
N GLY A 85 -8.60 4.30 -4.81
CA GLY A 85 -9.56 4.11 -3.73
C GLY A 85 -10.08 2.69 -3.52
N THR A 86 -9.52 1.68 -4.20
CA THR A 86 -10.03 0.30 -4.17
C THR A 86 -10.11 -0.28 -2.77
N TRP A 87 -9.04 -0.12 -1.97
CA TRP A 87 -8.99 -0.69 -0.63
C TRP A 87 -9.95 0.01 0.32
N LEU A 88 -10.01 1.33 0.28
CA LEU A 88 -10.95 2.08 1.10
C LEU A 88 -12.39 1.73 0.78
N LEU A 89 -12.75 1.62 -0.51
CA LEU A 89 -14.10 1.24 -0.94
C LEU A 89 -14.45 -0.20 -0.53
N ARG A 90 -13.50 -1.15 -0.61
CA ARG A 90 -13.67 -2.51 -0.07
C ARG A 90 -14.03 -2.48 1.42
N MET A 91 -13.26 -1.70 2.20
CA MET A 91 -13.49 -1.56 3.64
C MET A 91 -14.85 -0.96 3.96
N VAL A 92 -15.24 0.10 3.26
CA VAL A 92 -16.51 0.81 3.47
C VAL A 92 -17.72 -0.09 3.14
N VAL A 93 -17.71 -0.72 1.97
CA VAL A 93 -18.78 -1.64 1.56
C VAL A 93 -18.91 -2.79 2.55
N ARG A 94 -17.80 -3.38 2.96
CA ARG A 94 -17.81 -4.48 3.93
C ARG A 94 -18.25 -4.06 5.32
N ALA A 95 -17.81 -2.89 5.80
CA ALA A 95 -18.25 -2.34 7.09
C ALA A 95 -19.77 -2.14 7.12
N ARG A 96 -20.33 -1.60 6.04
CA ARG A 96 -21.80 -1.48 5.86
C ARG A 96 -22.48 -2.85 5.95
N ASP A 97 -21.98 -3.85 5.23
CA ASP A 97 -22.55 -5.19 5.20
C ASP A 97 -22.46 -5.90 6.57
N LEU A 98 -21.46 -5.59 7.36
CA LEU A 98 -21.31 -6.04 8.74
C LEU A 98 -22.25 -5.30 9.73
N GLY A 99 -22.94 -4.25 9.27
CA GLY A 99 -23.91 -3.49 10.06
C GLY A 99 -23.29 -2.39 10.92
N PHE A 100 -22.18 -1.79 10.49
CA PHE A 100 -21.78 -0.49 11.03
C PHE A 100 -22.81 0.57 10.59
N THR A 101 -23.24 1.40 11.52
CA THR A 101 -24.30 2.41 11.30
C THR A 101 -23.75 3.81 11.06
N ALA A 102 -22.46 4.02 11.26
CA ALA A 102 -21.74 5.23 10.89
C ALA A 102 -20.34 4.84 10.43
N ILE A 103 -19.98 5.26 9.23
CA ILE A 103 -18.68 4.99 8.62
C ILE A 103 -18.13 6.33 8.14
N ASP A 104 -16.95 6.68 8.63
CA ASP A 104 -16.19 7.84 8.19
C ASP A 104 -14.87 7.35 7.61
N ALA A 105 -14.67 7.54 6.32
CA ALA A 105 -13.55 6.99 5.57
C ALA A 105 -12.85 8.09 4.78
N ARG A 106 -11.55 8.23 4.97
CA ARG A 106 -10.72 9.19 4.26
C ARG A 106 -9.61 8.47 3.51
N GLY A 107 -9.45 8.80 2.22
CA GLY A 107 -8.32 8.41 1.40
C GLY A 107 -7.63 9.62 0.82
N PHE A 108 -6.32 9.61 0.78
CA PHE A 108 -5.57 10.62 0.06
C PHE A 108 -4.43 9.98 -0.75
N ASP A 109 -4.10 10.60 -1.84
CA ASP A 109 -3.00 10.21 -2.72
C ASP A 109 -2.37 11.45 -3.35
N ILE A 110 -1.10 11.36 -3.68
CA ILE A 110 -0.39 12.48 -4.30
C ILE A 110 -0.73 12.65 -5.78
N SER A 111 -1.26 11.61 -6.43
CA SER A 111 -1.63 11.60 -7.84
C SER A 111 -3.06 12.11 -8.06
N PRO A 112 -3.24 13.25 -8.77
CA PRO A 112 -4.56 13.73 -9.14
C PRO A 112 -5.35 12.74 -9.99
N GLU A 113 -4.68 11.97 -10.85
CA GLU A 113 -5.31 10.96 -11.72
C GLU A 113 -5.89 9.83 -10.89
N MET A 114 -5.14 9.32 -9.90
CA MET A 114 -5.62 8.27 -8.99
C MET A 114 -6.83 8.74 -8.20
N ILE A 115 -6.84 9.96 -7.71
CA ILE A 115 -7.97 10.53 -6.97
C ILE A 115 -9.18 10.75 -7.89
N ALA A 116 -8.98 11.13 -9.15
CA ALA A 116 -10.07 11.21 -10.12
C ALA A 116 -10.74 9.84 -10.33
N LEU A 117 -9.94 8.78 -10.50
CA LEU A 117 -10.43 7.40 -10.62
C LEU A 117 -11.16 6.94 -9.35
N ALA A 118 -10.68 7.30 -8.17
CA ALA A 118 -11.34 7.01 -6.90
C ALA A 118 -12.71 7.72 -6.82
N GLY A 119 -12.78 8.98 -7.26
CA GLY A 119 -14.00 9.78 -7.32
C GLY A 119 -15.09 9.17 -8.22
N GLU A 120 -14.72 8.61 -9.37
CA GLU A 120 -15.63 7.94 -10.29
C GLU A 120 -16.31 6.69 -9.68
N ARG A 121 -15.72 6.11 -8.66
CA ARG A 121 -16.17 4.88 -7.99
C ARG A 121 -16.97 5.13 -6.69
N LEU A 122 -17.16 6.38 -6.29
CA LEU A 122 -17.86 6.74 -5.04
C LEU A 122 -19.31 6.20 -4.97
N ASP A 123 -19.98 6.01 -6.11
CA ASP A 123 -21.32 5.45 -6.15
C ASP A 123 -21.41 4.05 -5.51
N LEU A 124 -20.30 3.32 -5.42
CA LEU A 124 -20.25 2.01 -4.75
C LEU A 124 -20.49 2.12 -3.23
N ALA A 125 -20.21 3.28 -2.65
CA ALA A 125 -20.36 3.58 -1.22
C ALA A 125 -21.56 4.51 -0.92
N ASN A 126 -22.46 4.72 -1.87
CA ASN A 126 -23.57 5.68 -1.76
C ASN A 126 -24.60 5.26 -0.69
N ASP A 127 -24.49 5.83 0.50
CA ASP A 127 -25.35 5.63 1.65
C ASP A 127 -25.30 6.88 2.54
N PRO A 128 -26.45 7.39 3.05
CA PRO A 128 -26.49 8.62 3.86
C PRO A 128 -25.76 8.54 5.20
N HIS A 129 -25.38 7.35 5.65
CA HIS A 129 -24.64 7.11 6.90
C HIS A 129 -23.16 6.86 6.67
N ILE A 130 -22.71 6.98 5.43
CA ILE A 130 -21.31 6.76 5.02
C ILE A 130 -20.73 8.09 4.53
N GLY A 131 -19.68 8.56 5.18
CA GLY A 131 -18.81 9.61 4.70
C GLY A 131 -17.58 8.99 4.05
N VAL A 132 -17.40 9.19 2.75
CA VAL A 132 -16.16 8.83 2.04
C VAL A 132 -15.60 10.07 1.39
N THR A 133 -14.34 10.38 1.66
CA THR A 133 -13.63 11.49 1.03
C THR A 133 -12.35 11.01 0.39
N PHE A 134 -12.09 11.50 -0.81
CA PHE A 134 -10.81 11.33 -1.50
C PHE A 134 -10.19 12.68 -1.78
N GLU A 135 -8.89 12.83 -1.52
CA GLU A 135 -8.19 14.10 -1.60
C GLU A 135 -6.82 13.94 -2.26
N VAL A 136 -6.45 14.91 -3.11
CA VAL A 136 -5.09 15.00 -3.64
C VAL A 136 -4.23 15.67 -2.58
N ALA A 137 -3.34 14.91 -1.94
CA ALA A 137 -2.48 15.46 -0.91
C ALA A 137 -1.15 14.67 -0.80
N ASP A 138 -0.10 15.38 -0.37
CA ASP A 138 1.15 14.73 0.04
C ASP A 138 0.93 13.99 1.36
N LEU A 139 1.52 12.79 1.50
CA LEU A 139 1.35 11.92 2.66
C LEU A 139 1.66 12.62 3.98
N LEU A 140 2.78 13.34 4.05
CA LEU A 140 3.22 13.97 5.29
C LEU A 140 2.35 15.17 5.65
N ASP A 141 1.98 15.98 4.65
CA ASP A 141 1.13 17.14 4.86
C ASP A 141 -0.28 16.70 5.32
N ALA A 142 -0.86 15.70 4.65
CA ALA A 142 -2.18 15.18 5.02
C ALA A 142 -2.19 14.57 6.42
N LEU A 143 -1.15 13.78 6.77
CA LEU A 143 -1.07 13.20 8.12
C LEU A 143 -0.84 14.25 9.21
N ASP A 144 -0.13 15.35 8.93
CA ASP A 144 0.11 16.42 9.90
C ASP A 144 -1.19 17.16 10.29
N GLU A 145 -2.17 17.21 9.39
CA GLU A 145 -3.48 17.81 9.63
C GLU A 145 -4.42 16.92 10.45
N GLU A 146 -4.12 15.62 10.60
CA GLU A 146 -4.96 14.66 11.32
C GLU A 146 -4.74 14.73 12.84
N GLU A 147 -5.83 14.61 13.59
CA GLU A 147 -5.79 14.52 15.04
C GLU A 147 -5.18 13.17 15.50
N ASP A 148 -4.57 13.18 16.69
CA ASP A 148 -4.05 11.98 17.31
C ASP A 148 -5.17 10.96 17.57
N ALA A 149 -4.88 9.69 17.38
CA ALA A 149 -5.78 8.57 17.68
C ALA A 149 -7.19 8.73 17.05
N SER A 150 -7.25 9.26 15.83
CA SER A 150 -8.51 9.58 15.15
C SER A 150 -9.08 8.44 14.30
N TYR A 151 -8.30 7.40 13.99
CA TYR A 151 -8.72 6.30 13.13
C TYR A 151 -8.66 4.95 13.83
N ASP A 152 -9.75 4.17 13.72
CA ASP A 152 -9.81 2.80 14.23
C ASP A 152 -8.99 1.82 13.38
N LEU A 153 -8.91 2.09 12.07
CA LEU A 153 -8.14 1.33 11.10
C LEU A 153 -7.39 2.28 10.17
N THR A 154 -6.10 2.07 10.02
CA THR A 154 -5.26 2.83 9.08
C THR A 154 -4.59 1.87 8.10
N LEU A 155 -4.67 2.19 6.82
CA LEU A 155 -4.03 1.48 5.71
C LEU A 155 -2.91 2.33 5.13
N CYS A 156 -1.79 1.70 4.79
CA CYS A 156 -0.70 2.27 3.99
C CYS A 156 -0.15 1.13 3.12
N LEU A 157 -0.83 0.86 2.00
CA LEU A 157 -0.65 -0.35 1.23
C LEU A 157 0.09 -0.12 -0.09
N TYR A 158 0.69 -1.19 -0.61
CA TYR A 158 1.33 -1.25 -1.94
C TYR A 158 2.43 -0.23 -2.19
N GLY A 159 3.28 -0.05 -1.15
CA GLY A 159 4.58 0.56 -1.38
C GLY A 159 4.63 2.07 -1.28
N VAL A 160 3.66 2.71 -0.67
CA VAL A 160 3.68 4.17 -0.43
C VAL A 160 5.00 4.60 0.24
N LEU A 161 5.41 3.89 1.30
CA LEU A 161 6.66 4.17 2.01
C LEU A 161 7.91 3.95 1.16
N ASN A 162 7.85 3.14 0.10
CA ASN A 162 8.98 2.89 -0.79
C ASN A 162 9.40 4.15 -1.59
N HIS A 163 8.47 5.11 -1.77
CA HIS A 163 8.71 6.33 -2.54
C HIS A 163 9.28 7.48 -1.73
N LEU A 164 9.41 7.29 -0.43
CA LEU A 164 9.88 8.31 0.51
C LEU A 164 11.39 8.20 0.75
N SER A 165 12.04 9.31 1.04
CA SER A 165 13.42 9.31 1.57
C SER A 165 13.47 8.71 2.97
N ALA A 166 14.66 8.37 3.47
CA ALA A 166 14.84 7.78 4.80
C ALA A 166 14.17 8.61 5.91
N THR A 167 14.38 9.92 5.91
CA THR A 167 13.79 10.83 6.91
C THR A 167 12.28 10.93 6.76
N GLU A 168 11.76 11.00 5.53
CA GLU A 168 10.33 11.02 5.28
C GLU A 168 9.66 9.71 5.72
N ARG A 169 10.30 8.55 5.53
CA ARG A 169 9.81 7.26 6.03
C ARG A 169 9.64 7.24 7.54
N GLU A 170 10.63 7.74 8.29
CA GLU A 170 10.55 7.83 9.75
C GLU A 170 9.41 8.75 10.19
N THR A 171 9.30 9.93 9.58
CA THR A 171 8.23 10.90 9.86
C THR A 171 6.84 10.31 9.53
N ALA A 172 6.70 9.65 8.36
CA ALA A 172 5.45 9.01 7.97
C ALA A 172 5.04 7.89 8.93
N ALA A 173 5.98 7.04 9.34
CA ALA A 173 5.69 5.95 10.27
C ALA A 173 5.27 6.46 11.67
N GLU A 174 5.91 7.54 12.16
CA GLU A 174 5.50 8.20 13.39
C GLU A 174 4.10 8.81 13.28
N ALA A 175 3.80 9.49 12.16
CA ALA A 175 2.51 10.11 11.91
C ALA A 175 1.39 9.06 11.75
N LEU A 176 1.61 7.98 10.96
CA LEU A 176 0.69 6.86 10.84
C LEU A 176 0.39 6.21 12.20
N THR A 177 1.43 6.05 13.04
CA THR A 177 1.26 5.53 14.40
C THR A 177 0.44 6.49 15.27
N ARG A 178 0.67 7.78 15.16
CA ARG A 178 0.01 8.84 15.94
C ARG A 178 -1.48 8.91 15.65
N VAL A 179 -1.87 8.88 14.38
CA VAL A 179 -3.27 9.04 13.97
C VAL A 179 -4.12 7.78 14.20
N THR A 180 -3.48 6.62 14.42
CA THR A 180 -4.17 5.34 14.57
C THR A 180 -4.49 5.03 16.03
N ASP A 181 -5.76 4.72 16.33
CA ASP A 181 -6.23 4.16 17.62
C ASP A 181 -6.76 2.74 17.38
N GLY A 182 -5.88 1.83 17.00
CA GLY A 182 -6.28 0.45 16.69
C GLY A 182 -5.31 -0.27 15.79
N ASP A 183 -5.79 -0.71 14.64
CA ASP A 183 -5.00 -1.53 13.73
C ASP A 183 -4.40 -0.69 12.60
N LEU A 184 -3.10 -0.89 12.38
CA LEU A 184 -2.33 -0.32 11.29
C LEU A 184 -1.87 -1.44 10.36
N PHE A 185 -2.17 -1.31 9.07
CA PHE A 185 -1.79 -2.25 8.03
C PHE A 185 -0.86 -1.58 7.03
N VAL A 186 0.33 -2.13 6.88
CA VAL A 186 1.36 -1.58 5.99
C VAL A 186 1.87 -2.65 5.06
N THR A 187 2.02 -2.33 3.77
CA THR A 187 2.79 -3.17 2.86
C THR A 187 3.88 -2.37 2.18
N VAL A 188 5.03 -3.00 2.02
CA VAL A 188 6.19 -2.43 1.33
C VAL A 188 6.77 -3.43 0.36
N ARG A 189 7.41 -2.94 -0.70
CA ARG A 189 8.24 -3.76 -1.57
C ARG A 189 9.54 -4.12 -0.86
N THR A 190 9.95 -5.37 -0.99
CA THR A 190 11.14 -5.89 -0.33
C THR A 190 12.36 -5.87 -1.24
N VAL A 191 13.55 -6.07 -0.66
CA VAL A 191 14.81 -6.26 -1.40
C VAL A 191 14.80 -7.47 -2.33
N GLY A 192 13.86 -8.39 -2.15
CA GLY A 192 13.65 -9.55 -3.01
C GLY A 192 12.61 -9.32 -4.11
N SER A 193 11.93 -8.18 -4.14
CA SER A 193 10.95 -7.90 -5.18
C SER A 193 11.64 -7.69 -6.53
N GLN A 194 11.01 -8.18 -7.58
CA GLN A 194 11.40 -7.78 -8.92
C GLN A 194 10.97 -6.33 -9.17
N PRO A 195 11.68 -5.57 -10.01
CA PRO A 195 11.19 -4.28 -10.46
C PRO A 195 9.78 -4.49 -11.02
N SER A 196 8.79 -4.09 -10.29
CA SER A 196 7.43 -4.18 -10.76
C SER A 196 7.08 -2.91 -11.48
N ILE A 197 6.30 -3.09 -12.46
CA ILE A 197 5.93 -2.12 -13.43
C ILE A 197 4.63 -1.52 -12.96
N TYR A 198 4.76 -0.41 -12.27
CA TYR A 198 3.60 0.43 -12.04
C TYR A 198 3.24 1.24 -13.28
N VAL A 199 4.13 1.25 -14.26
CA VAL A 199 4.02 2.12 -15.41
C VAL A 199 3.90 1.27 -16.63
N ALA A 200 2.75 1.32 -17.25
CA ALA A 200 2.45 0.74 -18.54
C ALA A 200 2.53 -0.79 -18.59
N ASP A 201 1.90 -1.32 -19.58
CA ASP A 201 2.02 -2.71 -19.97
C ASP A 201 3.51 -3.10 -20.08
N LEU A 202 3.87 -4.28 -19.58
CA LEU A 202 5.23 -4.85 -19.70
C LEU A 202 5.80 -4.73 -21.11
N THR A 203 4.94 -4.71 -22.12
CA THR A 203 5.27 -4.56 -23.52
C THR A 203 5.78 -3.17 -23.90
N GLU A 204 5.52 -2.16 -23.06
CA GLU A 204 5.96 -0.79 -23.32
C GLU A 204 7.29 -0.42 -22.65
N ALA A 205 7.73 -1.19 -21.67
CA ALA A 205 8.99 -0.96 -21.00
C ALA A 205 10.13 -1.73 -21.66
N LEU A 206 11.18 -1.05 -22.07
CA LEU A 206 12.37 -1.64 -22.66
C LEU A 206 13.41 -2.05 -21.62
N ALA A 207 13.49 -1.30 -20.51
CA ALA A 207 14.45 -1.58 -19.45
C ALA A 207 14.00 -1.04 -18.09
N PHE A 208 14.39 -1.76 -17.05
CA PHE A 208 14.25 -1.37 -15.64
C PHE A 208 15.62 -1.41 -14.98
N ARG A 209 15.95 -0.36 -14.24
CA ARG A 209 17.20 -0.29 -13.49
C ARG A 209 16.88 0.14 -12.06
N GLN A 210 16.95 -0.79 -11.13
CA GLN A 210 16.86 -0.51 -9.69
C GLN A 210 18.27 -0.26 -9.15
N ASP A 211 18.50 0.93 -8.60
CA ASP A 211 19.71 1.30 -7.87
C ASP A 211 19.37 1.34 -6.37
N ASN A 212 19.74 0.29 -5.65
CA ASN A 212 19.43 0.16 -4.22
C ASN A 212 20.35 1.02 -3.32
N GLU A 213 21.45 1.55 -3.87
CA GLU A 213 22.32 2.46 -3.11
C GLU A 213 21.74 3.88 -3.11
N LYS A 214 21.00 4.22 -4.14
CA LYS A 214 20.37 5.54 -4.32
C LYS A 214 18.86 5.53 -4.10
N ASP A 215 18.31 4.37 -3.74
CA ASP A 215 16.85 4.17 -3.63
C ASP A 215 16.10 4.68 -4.88
N ARG A 216 16.56 4.27 -6.08
CA ARG A 216 16.03 4.79 -7.34
C ARG A 216 15.65 3.68 -8.31
N LEU A 217 14.49 3.83 -8.94
CA LEU A 217 14.07 3.03 -10.09
C LEU A 217 14.00 3.90 -11.33
N ASP A 218 14.71 3.51 -12.37
CA ASP A 218 14.68 4.12 -13.69
C ASP A 218 14.06 3.15 -14.71
N ILE A 219 13.18 3.67 -15.57
CA ILE A 219 12.42 2.92 -16.56
C ILE A 219 12.56 3.59 -17.92
N ASP A 220 13.00 2.85 -18.94
CA ASP A 220 12.98 3.30 -20.31
C ASP A 220 11.76 2.69 -21.02
N LEU A 221 10.92 3.53 -21.61
CA LEU A 221 9.72 3.11 -22.34
C LEU A 221 10.01 2.97 -23.85
N ALA A 222 9.20 2.15 -24.52
CA ALA A 222 9.32 1.88 -25.96
C ALA A 222 9.07 3.12 -26.82
N ASP A 223 8.33 4.10 -26.34
CA ASP A 223 8.10 5.38 -27.00
C ASP A 223 9.23 6.39 -26.82
N GLY A 224 10.31 6.01 -26.14
CA GLY A 224 11.49 6.83 -25.87
C GLY A 224 11.41 7.69 -24.62
N ARG A 225 10.31 7.67 -23.87
CA ARG A 225 10.23 8.34 -22.57
C ARG A 225 11.11 7.61 -21.55
N HIS A 226 11.67 8.38 -20.64
CA HIS A 226 12.39 7.89 -19.47
C HIS A 226 11.65 8.34 -18.22
N LEU A 227 11.39 7.41 -17.31
CA LEU A 227 10.77 7.66 -16.01
C LEU A 227 11.76 7.27 -14.94
N GLY A 228 11.87 8.09 -13.90
CA GLY A 228 12.72 7.80 -12.78
C GLY A 228 12.11 8.37 -11.50
N PHE A 229 12.09 7.57 -10.44
CA PHE A 229 11.52 7.98 -9.15
C PHE A 229 12.17 7.24 -7.99
N SER A 230 11.98 7.79 -6.79
CA SER A 230 12.46 7.17 -5.55
C SER A 230 11.79 5.82 -5.33
N SER A 231 12.58 4.79 -5.08
CA SER A 231 12.13 3.41 -4.87
C SER A 231 13.07 2.68 -3.91
N HIS A 232 12.83 2.84 -2.62
CA HIS A 232 13.51 2.06 -1.59
C HIS A 232 12.95 0.64 -1.51
N LEU A 233 13.80 -0.36 -1.38
CA LEU A 233 13.40 -1.74 -1.15
C LEU A 233 13.72 -2.12 0.29
N PHE A 234 12.70 -2.52 1.03
CA PHE A 234 12.79 -2.80 2.46
C PHE A 234 13.32 -4.20 2.76
N THR A 235 14.04 -4.31 3.87
CA THR A 235 14.08 -5.56 4.62
C THR A 235 12.94 -5.60 5.63
N SER A 236 12.52 -6.80 6.02
CA SER A 236 11.53 -7.01 7.09
C SER A 236 11.95 -6.37 8.41
N ARG A 237 13.26 -6.35 8.67
CA ARG A 237 13.84 -5.73 9.86
C ARG A 237 13.70 -4.21 9.85
N GLU A 238 13.92 -3.57 8.70
CA GLU A 238 13.73 -2.12 8.55
C GLU A 238 12.27 -1.75 8.73
N LEU A 239 11.35 -2.50 8.11
CA LEU A 239 9.92 -2.28 8.27
C LEU A 239 9.50 -2.32 9.74
N LEU A 240 9.92 -3.33 10.49
CA LEU A 240 9.64 -3.42 11.93
C LEU A 240 10.26 -2.26 12.73
N ALA A 241 11.45 -1.83 12.36
CA ALA A 241 12.16 -0.76 13.06
C ALA A 241 11.50 0.61 12.90
N LEU A 242 10.72 0.83 11.82
CA LEU A 242 9.96 2.06 11.62
C LEU A 242 8.79 2.22 12.59
N PHE A 243 8.26 1.13 13.16
CA PHE A 243 7.07 1.16 14.03
C PHE A 243 7.37 0.73 15.48
N PRO A 244 8.34 1.34 16.18
CA PRO A 244 8.80 0.87 17.50
C PRO A 244 7.75 1.05 18.62
N ARG A 245 6.76 1.92 18.40
CA ARG A 245 5.67 2.18 19.36
C ARG A 245 4.46 1.28 19.16
N CYS A 246 4.43 0.51 18.07
CA CYS A 246 3.38 -0.45 17.80
C CYS A 246 3.76 -1.83 18.31
N GLU A 247 2.75 -2.65 18.59
CA GLU A 247 2.90 -4.08 18.72
C GLU A 247 2.69 -4.72 17.36
N ALA A 248 3.73 -5.35 16.82
CA ALA A 248 3.58 -6.12 15.58
C ALA A 248 2.79 -7.39 15.89
N THR A 249 1.59 -7.51 15.36
CA THR A 249 0.74 -8.70 15.54
C THR A 249 1.02 -9.75 14.48
N GLU A 250 1.45 -9.32 13.29
CA GLU A 250 1.83 -10.19 12.18
C GLU A 250 2.86 -9.49 11.30
N LEU A 251 3.85 -10.26 10.85
CA LEU A 251 4.75 -9.90 9.77
C LEU A 251 4.80 -11.06 8.79
N ALA A 252 4.51 -10.82 7.52
CA ALA A 252 4.44 -11.87 6.50
C ALA A 252 5.03 -11.41 5.17
N GLY A 253 5.59 -12.36 4.40
CA GLY A 253 5.93 -12.17 3.00
C GLY A 253 4.74 -12.50 2.12
N LEU A 254 4.50 -11.72 1.08
CA LEU A 254 3.45 -11.92 0.10
C LEU A 254 4.05 -12.05 -1.29
N ASP A 255 3.48 -12.96 -2.09
CA ASP A 255 3.95 -13.26 -3.45
C ASP A 255 5.43 -13.72 -3.47
N LEU A 256 5.75 -14.73 -2.65
CA LEU A 256 7.05 -15.41 -2.65
C LEU A 256 7.26 -16.20 -3.95
N PHE A 257 6.21 -16.84 -4.43
CA PHE A 257 6.20 -17.75 -5.58
C PHE A 257 5.31 -17.25 -6.73
N HIS A 258 4.18 -16.60 -6.39
CA HIS A 258 3.29 -16.00 -7.38
C HIS A 258 4.00 -14.88 -8.17
N GLY A 259 3.72 -14.80 -9.46
CA GLY A 259 4.31 -13.79 -10.34
C GLY A 259 5.81 -13.91 -10.62
N ARG A 260 6.50 -14.89 -10.01
CA ARG A 260 7.96 -15.03 -10.11
C ARG A 260 8.44 -15.73 -11.38
N PHE A 261 7.56 -16.50 -11.98
CA PHE A 261 7.92 -17.34 -13.12
C PHE A 261 7.19 -16.86 -14.36
N ALA A 262 7.91 -16.77 -15.47
CA ALA A 262 7.29 -16.52 -16.75
C ALA A 262 6.21 -17.58 -17.04
N PRO A 263 5.08 -17.21 -17.64
CA PRO A 263 4.05 -18.16 -18.01
C PRO A 263 4.60 -19.30 -18.87
N HIS A 264 4.20 -20.51 -18.53
CA HIS A 264 4.56 -21.72 -19.28
C HIS A 264 3.36 -22.65 -19.39
N PRO A 265 3.02 -23.15 -20.60
CA PRO A 265 1.78 -23.91 -20.80
C PRO A 265 1.60 -25.14 -19.90
N SER A 266 2.72 -25.74 -19.48
CA SER A 266 2.68 -27.01 -18.74
C SER A 266 2.73 -26.85 -17.23
N TRP A 267 3.29 -25.76 -16.69
CA TRP A 267 3.52 -25.66 -15.26
C TRP A 267 3.25 -24.25 -14.66
N ASN A 268 3.19 -23.24 -15.49
CA ASN A 268 2.83 -21.87 -15.08
C ASN A 268 2.09 -21.20 -16.24
N PRO A 269 0.86 -21.63 -16.57
CA PRO A 269 0.09 -21.03 -17.65
C PRO A 269 -0.29 -19.58 -17.31
N ALA A 270 -0.28 -18.71 -18.33
CA ALA A 270 -0.70 -17.31 -18.19
C ALA A 270 -2.19 -17.20 -17.84
N GLU A 271 -2.99 -18.14 -18.36
CA GLU A 271 -4.39 -18.30 -17.96
C GLU A 271 -4.46 -19.37 -16.87
N VAL A 272 -5.00 -19.03 -15.72
CA VAL A 272 -5.17 -19.94 -14.56
C VAL A 272 -6.29 -20.95 -14.87
N THR A 273 -6.05 -21.80 -15.87
CA THR A 273 -6.94 -22.92 -16.16
C THR A 273 -6.58 -24.14 -15.31
N ASN A 274 -5.41 -24.15 -14.67
CA ASN A 274 -4.96 -25.25 -13.83
C ASN A 274 -5.11 -24.91 -12.34
N ILE A 275 -6.31 -25.07 -11.81
CA ILE A 275 -6.68 -24.84 -10.40
C ILE A 275 -5.71 -25.58 -9.46
N ALA A 276 -5.27 -26.80 -9.79
CA ALA A 276 -4.39 -27.58 -8.93
C ALA A 276 -3.00 -26.96 -8.77
N ILE A 277 -2.48 -26.27 -9.79
CA ILE A 277 -1.21 -25.53 -9.68
C ILE A 277 -1.38 -24.30 -8.83
N SER A 278 -2.44 -23.52 -9.05
CA SER A 278 -2.74 -22.33 -8.26
C SER A 278 -2.90 -22.66 -6.77
N GLU A 279 -3.70 -23.67 -6.44
CA GLU A 279 -3.87 -24.14 -5.06
C GLU A 279 -2.56 -24.68 -4.45
N SER A 280 -1.67 -25.23 -5.26
CA SER A 280 -0.37 -25.71 -4.77
C SER A 280 0.57 -24.54 -4.47
N LEU A 281 0.55 -23.50 -5.30
CA LEU A 281 1.29 -22.26 -5.05
C LEU A 281 0.75 -21.55 -3.82
N ASP A 282 -0.57 -21.41 -3.68
CA ASP A 282 -1.21 -20.82 -2.50
C ASP A 282 -0.79 -21.54 -1.21
N ARG A 283 -0.73 -22.88 -1.24
CA ARG A 283 -0.23 -23.65 -0.07
C ARG A 283 1.24 -23.41 0.23
N LEU A 284 2.10 -23.28 -0.78
CA LEU A 284 3.52 -22.96 -0.59
C LEU A 284 3.70 -21.54 -0.04
N GLU A 285 2.97 -20.58 -0.58
CA GLU A 285 2.94 -19.20 -0.05
C GLU A 285 2.60 -19.20 1.44
N HIS A 286 1.47 -19.82 1.79
CA HIS A 286 0.99 -19.88 3.17
C HIS A 286 1.99 -20.53 4.13
N LEU A 287 2.65 -21.61 3.71
CA LEU A 287 3.67 -22.29 4.52
C LEU A 287 4.92 -21.45 4.73
N CYS A 288 5.25 -20.58 3.78
CA CYS A 288 6.50 -19.82 3.76
C CYS A 288 6.33 -18.35 4.21
N ALA A 289 5.10 -17.83 4.20
CA ALA A 289 4.82 -16.41 4.42
C ALA A 289 5.39 -15.85 5.72
N HIS A 290 5.46 -16.64 6.78
CA HIS A 290 5.94 -16.22 8.10
C HIS A 290 7.37 -16.69 8.41
N ASP A 291 8.07 -17.30 7.46
CA ASP A 291 9.48 -17.67 7.65
C ASP A 291 10.36 -16.42 7.55
N PRO A 292 11.06 -16.02 8.63
CA PRO A 292 11.90 -14.82 8.64
C PRO A 292 13.00 -14.83 7.59
N MET A 293 13.42 -16.01 7.12
CA MET A 293 14.44 -16.15 6.07
C MET A 293 13.89 -15.89 4.67
N LEU A 294 12.56 -15.92 4.53
CA LEU A 294 11.88 -15.82 3.24
C LEU A 294 11.15 -14.49 3.04
N ILE A 295 10.74 -13.80 4.10
CA ILE A 295 10.00 -12.54 4.00
C ILE A 295 10.73 -11.52 3.12
N ASP A 296 12.03 -11.36 3.29
CA ASP A 296 12.83 -10.42 2.47
C ASP A 296 12.97 -10.84 1.01
N ARG A 297 12.49 -12.02 0.65
CA ARG A 297 12.48 -12.54 -0.72
C ARG A 297 11.10 -12.48 -1.38
N ALA A 298 10.08 -12.10 -0.65
CA ALA A 298 8.74 -11.88 -1.17
C ALA A 298 8.70 -10.68 -2.13
N ALA A 299 7.62 -10.51 -2.87
CA ALA A 299 7.40 -9.27 -3.61
C ALA A 299 7.08 -8.13 -2.65
N HIS A 300 6.29 -8.42 -1.64
CA HIS A 300 5.91 -7.48 -0.59
C HIS A 300 6.13 -8.07 0.79
N ALA A 301 6.47 -7.22 1.76
CA ALA A 301 6.32 -7.51 3.17
C ALA A 301 5.04 -6.83 3.67
N PHE A 302 4.25 -7.59 4.43
CA PHE A 302 3.03 -7.12 5.08
C PHE A 302 3.26 -7.04 6.58
N LEU A 303 2.93 -5.90 7.18
CA LEU A 303 2.93 -5.67 8.61
C LEU A 303 1.50 -5.35 9.06
N HIS A 304 0.97 -6.14 9.98
CA HIS A 304 -0.16 -5.77 10.80
C HIS A 304 0.35 -5.39 12.18
N ALA A 305 0.12 -4.16 12.58
CA ALA A 305 0.55 -3.63 13.86
C ALA A 305 -0.64 -3.04 14.62
N ARG A 306 -0.56 -3.01 15.94
CA ARG A 306 -1.51 -2.30 16.80
C ARG A 306 -0.82 -1.19 17.54
N THR A 307 -1.45 -0.04 17.54
CA THR A 307 -1.05 1.05 18.43
C THR A 307 -1.41 0.67 19.86
N ARG A 308 -0.49 0.90 20.78
CA ARG A 308 -0.76 0.70 22.21
C ARG A 308 -1.64 1.86 22.66
N ALA A 309 -2.80 1.55 23.24
CA ALA A 309 -3.60 2.57 23.91
C ALA A 309 -2.69 3.36 24.84
N SER A 310 -2.67 4.68 24.70
CA SER A 310 -1.98 5.54 25.66
C SER A 310 -2.58 5.25 27.02
N THR A 311 -1.84 4.56 27.89
CA THR A 311 -2.20 4.49 29.31
C THR A 311 -2.02 5.88 29.87
N GLY A 312 -3.12 6.67 29.83
CA GLY A 312 -3.23 7.97 30.47
C GLY A 312 -3.13 7.88 32.00
#